data_1bbeee493111c74242dae04151fb89c0
#
_entry.id   1bbeee493111c74242dae04151fb89c0
#
_cell.length_a   1.000
_cell.length_b   1.000
_cell.length_c   1.000
_cell.angle_alpha   90.00
_cell.angle_beta   90.00
_cell.angle_gamma   90.00
#
_symmetry.space_group_name_H-M   'P 1'
#
loop_
_entity.id
_entity.type
_entity.pdbx_description
1 polymer ?
#
loop_
_entity_poly.entity_id
_entity_poly.type
_entity_poly.pdbx_seq_one_letter_code
_entity_poly.pdbx_strand_id
1 'polypeptide(L)'
;MDLHLSNIGHRYGDTEVLRGIDLEITAGQIVCIIGPSGCGKSTLLRFVGGLERPDQGAVLQLGEPPADSLNPLTYIFQDFALLPWRTAAGNVSLVLEDHGIRGAEANAIIDDVLARTKLSDFRDALPKQLSGGMKQRVAIARALAVRPACLLMDEPLSALDSQTRDLLMDDLLELWLRERFTACYVTHNLAEAVRIGHKVVVLSRRPGRIRDVVDLDIPLERRKEHAEDLQEQQRHLWDLMREEALAADQELADV
;
A
#
# COMPACT_ATOMS: atom_id res chain seq x y z
N MET A 1 1.88 13.13 10.00
CA MET A 1 0.55 13.42 9.43
C MET A 1 -0.31 12.18 9.61
N ASP A 2 -1.41 12.30 10.34
CA ASP A 2 -2.38 11.23 10.53
C ASP A 2 -3.52 11.38 9.51
N LEU A 3 -4.20 10.27 9.21
CA LEU A 3 -5.35 10.26 8.33
C LEU A 3 -6.55 9.72 9.10
N HIS A 4 -7.66 10.46 9.10
CA HIS A 4 -8.91 10.07 9.74
C HIS A 4 -10.00 9.95 8.67
N LEU A 5 -10.53 8.75 8.53
CA LEU A 5 -11.70 8.47 7.71
C LEU A 5 -12.93 8.52 8.64
N SER A 6 -13.89 9.37 8.32
CA SER A 6 -15.09 9.54 9.13
C SER A 6 -16.34 9.22 8.32
N ASN A 7 -17.05 8.17 8.73
CA ASN A 7 -18.33 7.70 8.17
C ASN A 7 -18.30 7.59 6.62
N ILE A 8 -17.24 7.00 6.06
CA ILE A 8 -17.11 6.88 4.61
C ILE A 8 -18.15 5.91 4.06
N GLY A 9 -18.97 6.43 3.13
CA GLY A 9 -19.94 5.65 2.36
C GLY A 9 -19.88 6.01 0.88
N HIS A 10 -20.10 5.03 -0.01
CA HIS A 10 -20.05 5.26 -1.46
C HIS A 10 -20.84 4.24 -2.27
N ARG A 11 -21.36 4.71 -3.40
CA ARG A 11 -22.11 3.91 -4.38
C ARG A 11 -21.60 4.18 -5.79
N TYR A 12 -21.48 3.12 -6.59
CA TYR A 12 -21.35 3.25 -8.03
C TYR A 12 -22.69 2.86 -8.69
N GLY A 13 -23.42 3.86 -9.17
CA GLY A 13 -24.79 3.67 -9.65
C GLY A 13 -25.69 3.11 -8.53
N ASP A 14 -26.33 1.96 -8.79
CA ASP A 14 -27.18 1.29 -7.79
C ASP A 14 -26.42 0.42 -6.79
N THR A 15 -25.12 0.20 -7.01
CA THR A 15 -24.31 -0.67 -6.16
C THR A 15 -23.69 0.08 -5.03
N GLU A 16 -24.05 -0.21 -3.78
CA GLU A 16 -23.40 0.29 -2.60
C GLU A 16 -22.11 -0.50 -2.36
N VAL A 17 -20.95 0.21 -2.38
CA VAL A 17 -19.62 -0.42 -2.29
C VAL A 17 -19.05 -0.32 -0.89
N LEU A 18 -19.20 0.83 -0.24
CA LEU A 18 -18.72 1.06 1.13
C LEU A 18 -19.82 1.71 1.97
N ARG A 19 -19.85 1.36 3.26
CA ARG A 19 -20.85 1.89 4.21
C ARG A 19 -20.25 2.11 5.59
N GLY A 20 -20.25 3.36 6.04
CA GLY A 20 -19.95 3.74 7.42
C GLY A 20 -18.54 3.28 7.86
N ILE A 21 -17.50 3.61 7.06
CA ILE A 21 -16.11 3.31 7.42
C ILE A 21 -15.56 4.44 8.26
N ASP A 22 -15.20 4.10 9.50
CA ASP A 22 -14.46 4.96 10.42
C ASP A 22 -13.09 4.32 10.67
N LEU A 23 -12.00 4.99 10.30
CA LEU A 23 -10.64 4.44 10.39
C LEU A 23 -9.63 5.54 10.68
N GLU A 24 -8.71 5.27 11.59
CA GLU A 24 -7.57 6.11 11.88
C GLU A 24 -6.28 5.43 11.41
N ILE A 25 -5.45 6.18 10.67
CA ILE A 25 -4.12 5.78 10.22
C ILE A 25 -3.14 6.74 10.87
N THR A 26 -2.44 6.26 11.90
CA THR A 26 -1.49 7.06 12.68
C THR A 26 -0.15 7.16 11.98
N ALA A 27 0.50 8.32 12.08
CA ALA A 27 1.84 8.56 11.52
C ALA A 27 2.85 7.49 11.98
N GLY A 28 3.67 7.02 11.02
CA GLY A 28 4.68 6.00 11.26
C GLY A 28 4.15 4.57 11.37
N GLN A 29 2.85 4.34 11.21
CA GLN A 29 2.26 3.00 11.18
C GLN A 29 1.98 2.52 9.76
N ILE A 30 2.02 1.20 9.59
CA ILE A 30 1.49 0.51 8.41
C ILE A 30 0.15 -0.09 8.80
N VAL A 31 -0.93 0.41 8.19
CA VAL A 31 -2.28 -0.14 8.34
C VAL A 31 -2.58 -1.01 7.13
N CYS A 32 -2.74 -2.31 7.35
CA CYS A 32 -3.13 -3.24 6.32
C CYS A 32 -4.65 -3.32 6.21
N ILE A 33 -5.20 -3.30 4.98
CA ILE A 33 -6.62 -3.48 4.71
C ILE A 33 -6.80 -4.79 3.96
N ILE A 34 -7.54 -5.72 4.55
CA ILE A 34 -7.86 -7.01 3.97
C ILE A 34 -9.37 -7.17 3.82
N GLY A 35 -9.80 -8.10 2.99
CA GLY A 35 -11.22 -8.40 2.78
C GLY A 35 -11.44 -9.14 1.46
N PRO A 36 -12.65 -9.68 1.21
CA PRO A 36 -12.99 -10.39 -0.02
C PRO A 36 -12.78 -9.55 -1.28
N SER A 37 -12.66 -10.22 -2.43
CA SER A 37 -12.60 -9.51 -3.72
C SER A 37 -13.86 -8.67 -3.93
N GLY A 38 -13.70 -7.44 -4.44
CA GLY A 38 -14.81 -6.53 -4.71
C GLY A 38 -15.48 -5.88 -3.49
N CYS A 39 -14.96 -6.06 -2.27
CA CYS A 39 -15.53 -5.43 -1.06
C CYS A 39 -15.26 -3.92 -0.93
N GLY A 40 -14.44 -3.33 -1.81
CA GLY A 40 -14.20 -1.89 -1.83
C GLY A 40 -12.83 -1.44 -1.31
N LYS A 41 -11.85 -2.33 -1.11
CA LYS A 41 -10.50 -1.98 -0.63
C LYS A 41 -9.81 -0.91 -1.47
N SER A 42 -9.72 -1.14 -2.79
CA SER A 42 -9.12 -0.17 -3.72
C SER A 42 -9.92 1.13 -3.80
N THR A 43 -11.26 1.06 -3.69
CA THR A 43 -12.11 2.25 -3.62
C THR A 43 -11.80 3.07 -2.37
N LEU A 44 -11.70 2.41 -1.20
CA LEU A 44 -11.33 3.07 0.04
C LEU A 44 -9.95 3.73 -0.07
N LEU A 45 -8.98 3.04 -0.67
CA LEU A 45 -7.63 3.58 -0.87
C LEU A 45 -7.63 4.81 -1.79
N ARG A 46 -8.49 4.86 -2.83
CA ARG A 46 -8.65 6.04 -3.70
C ARG A 46 -9.20 7.24 -2.96
N PHE A 47 -10.12 7.02 -2.00
CA PHE A 47 -10.61 8.11 -1.14
C PHE A 47 -9.51 8.62 -0.22
N VAL A 48 -8.73 7.73 0.39
CA VAL A 48 -7.56 8.11 1.22
C VAL A 48 -6.57 8.94 0.41
N GLY A 49 -6.31 8.56 -0.84
CA GLY A 49 -5.41 9.28 -1.75
C GLY A 49 -5.99 10.53 -2.41
N GLY A 50 -7.27 10.83 -2.18
CA GLY A 50 -7.94 11.97 -2.81
C GLY A 50 -8.16 11.83 -4.33
N LEU A 51 -8.00 10.62 -4.89
CA LEU A 51 -8.24 10.34 -6.30
C LEU A 51 -9.73 10.34 -6.65
N GLU A 52 -10.56 9.99 -5.68
CA GLU A 52 -12.02 10.02 -5.75
C GLU A 52 -12.57 10.62 -4.45
N ARG A 53 -13.83 11.08 -4.49
CA ARG A 53 -14.53 11.57 -3.30
C ARG A 53 -15.63 10.59 -2.90
N PRO A 54 -15.77 10.26 -1.63
CA PRO A 54 -16.89 9.46 -1.15
C PRO A 54 -18.20 10.25 -1.26
N ASP A 55 -19.34 9.55 -1.39
CA ASP A 55 -20.67 10.18 -1.37
C ASP A 55 -21.05 10.66 0.04
N GLN A 56 -20.54 9.98 1.07
CA GLN A 56 -20.78 10.31 2.47
C GLN A 56 -19.47 10.27 3.24
N GLY A 57 -19.39 11.11 4.27
CA GLY A 57 -18.20 11.19 5.10
C GLY A 57 -17.07 12.00 4.49
N ALA A 58 -15.92 11.95 5.13
CA ALA A 58 -14.73 12.67 4.68
C ALA A 58 -13.44 11.98 5.14
N VAL A 59 -12.37 12.18 4.37
CA VAL A 59 -11.01 11.87 4.78
C VAL A 59 -10.33 13.15 5.24
N LEU A 60 -9.91 13.17 6.49
CA LEU A 60 -9.23 14.31 7.11
C LEU A 60 -7.75 14.02 7.26
N GLN A 61 -6.92 14.95 6.85
CA GLN A 61 -5.48 14.93 7.09
C GLN A 61 -5.20 15.79 8.32
N LEU A 62 -4.64 15.20 9.37
CA LEU A 62 -4.33 15.87 10.64
C LEU A 62 -2.81 16.01 10.82
N GLY A 63 -2.37 17.20 11.15
CA GLY A 63 -0.95 17.56 11.21
C GLY A 63 -0.38 17.90 9.83
N GLU A 64 0.82 18.43 9.84
CA GLU A 64 1.52 18.82 8.62
C GLU A 64 2.39 17.66 8.10
N PRO A 65 2.51 17.48 6.76
CA PRO A 65 3.48 16.57 6.19
C PRO A 65 4.91 17.06 6.50
N PRO A 66 5.94 16.20 6.34
CA PRO A 66 7.33 16.63 6.41
C PRO A 66 7.58 17.85 5.51
N ALA A 67 8.34 18.82 5.99
CA ALA A 67 8.56 20.10 5.29
C ALA A 67 9.22 19.92 3.90
N ASP A 68 9.92 18.82 3.69
CA ASP A 68 10.57 18.44 2.44
C ASP A 68 9.75 17.46 1.59
N SER A 69 8.51 17.17 1.98
CA SER A 69 7.59 16.32 1.21
C SER A 69 7.08 17.07 0.00
N LEU A 70 7.34 16.52 -1.18
CA LEU A 70 6.85 17.07 -2.45
C LEU A 70 5.41 16.61 -2.73
N ASN A 71 5.06 15.40 -2.32
CA ASN A 71 3.72 14.86 -2.43
C ASN A 71 3.37 14.04 -1.17
N PRO A 72 2.54 14.60 -0.27
CA PRO A 72 2.23 13.96 1.01
C PRO A 72 1.59 12.58 0.89
N LEU A 73 0.74 12.36 -0.11
CA LEU A 73 0.06 11.09 -0.35
C LEU A 73 0.50 10.53 -1.70
N THR A 74 1.27 9.46 -1.69
CA THR A 74 1.81 8.87 -2.91
C THR A 74 1.32 7.44 -3.08
N TYR A 75 0.85 7.15 -4.30
CA TYR A 75 0.21 5.89 -4.66
C TYR A 75 1.20 4.91 -5.32
N ILE A 76 1.18 3.65 -4.89
CA ILE A 76 1.82 2.52 -5.55
C ILE A 76 0.71 1.59 -6.02
N PHE A 77 0.52 1.50 -7.34
CA PHE A 77 -0.53 0.72 -7.98
C PHE A 77 -0.17 -0.77 -8.06
N GLN A 78 -1.17 -1.61 -8.21
CA GLN A 78 -1.04 -3.04 -8.47
C GLN A 78 -0.20 -3.32 -9.73
N ASP A 79 -0.46 -2.59 -10.80
CA ASP A 79 0.43 -2.53 -11.96
C ASP A 79 1.58 -1.58 -11.66
N PHE A 80 2.78 -1.93 -12.07
CA PHE A 80 3.98 -1.11 -11.80
C PHE A 80 3.87 0.32 -12.34
N ALA A 81 2.98 0.56 -13.31
CA ALA A 81 2.74 1.84 -13.97
C ALA A 81 4.04 2.52 -14.44
N LEU A 82 4.99 1.73 -14.95
CA LEU A 82 6.24 2.24 -15.50
C LEU A 82 6.06 2.65 -16.96
N LEU A 83 6.65 3.78 -17.33
CA LEU A 83 6.72 4.21 -18.72
C LEU A 83 7.74 3.32 -19.46
N PRO A 84 7.31 2.50 -20.46
CA PRO A 84 8.17 1.50 -21.06
C PRO A 84 9.32 2.06 -21.90
N TRP A 85 9.24 3.35 -22.29
CA TRP A 85 10.27 4.07 -23.05
C TRP A 85 11.22 4.89 -22.18
N ARG A 86 11.02 4.93 -20.85
CA ARG A 86 11.94 5.56 -19.90
C ARG A 86 12.74 4.50 -19.14
N THR A 87 13.99 4.80 -18.85
CA THR A 87 14.86 3.96 -17.99
C THR A 87 14.33 3.93 -16.54
N ALA A 88 14.92 3.13 -15.66
CA ALA A 88 14.62 3.16 -14.23
C ALA A 88 14.78 4.58 -13.66
N ALA A 89 15.91 5.23 -13.89
CA ALA A 89 16.14 6.63 -13.52
C ALA A 89 15.12 7.58 -14.16
N GLY A 90 14.78 7.37 -15.43
CA GLY A 90 13.81 8.19 -16.14
C GLY A 90 12.37 8.04 -15.60
N ASN A 91 12.00 6.86 -15.08
CA ASN A 91 10.73 6.67 -14.40
C ASN A 91 10.68 7.38 -13.04
N VAL A 92 11.80 7.41 -12.32
CA VAL A 92 11.91 8.18 -11.06
C VAL A 92 11.95 9.69 -11.35
N SER A 93 12.69 10.13 -12.37
CA SER A 93 12.76 11.54 -12.79
C SER A 93 11.40 12.16 -13.09
N LEU A 94 10.44 11.37 -13.58
CA LEU A 94 9.11 11.84 -13.97
C LEU A 94 8.42 12.63 -12.86
N VAL A 95 8.42 12.10 -11.64
CA VAL A 95 7.74 12.75 -10.51
C VAL A 95 8.51 13.98 -10.00
N LEU A 96 9.81 14.06 -10.22
CA LEU A 96 10.63 15.22 -9.89
C LEU A 96 10.45 16.37 -10.91
N GLU A 97 10.26 16.02 -12.19
CA GLU A 97 9.99 16.97 -13.27
C GLU A 97 8.74 17.80 -12.99
N ASP A 98 7.68 17.18 -12.44
CA ASP A 98 6.41 17.86 -12.09
C ASP A 98 6.60 18.89 -10.96
N HIS A 99 7.61 18.69 -10.11
CA HIS A 99 7.97 19.63 -9.04
C HIS A 99 9.09 20.61 -9.44
N GLY A 100 9.48 20.61 -10.71
CA GLY A 100 10.52 21.52 -11.24
C GLY A 100 11.95 21.14 -10.84
N ILE A 101 12.16 19.99 -10.18
CA ILE A 101 13.48 19.50 -9.77
C ILE A 101 14.18 18.86 -10.96
N ARG A 102 15.37 19.35 -11.31
CA ARG A 102 16.11 18.95 -12.53
C ARG A 102 17.62 18.95 -12.31
N GLY A 103 18.36 18.42 -13.28
CA GLY A 103 19.82 18.49 -13.31
C GLY A 103 20.49 17.73 -12.18
N ALA A 104 21.46 18.34 -11.52
CA ALA A 104 22.26 17.70 -10.46
C ALA A 104 21.44 17.32 -9.23
N GLU A 105 20.47 18.14 -8.85
CA GLU A 105 19.58 17.88 -7.72
C GLU A 105 18.70 16.65 -7.98
N ALA A 106 18.05 16.58 -9.14
CA ALA A 106 17.27 15.40 -9.52
C ALA A 106 18.13 14.13 -9.54
N ASN A 107 19.34 14.19 -10.13
CA ASN A 107 20.24 13.05 -10.17
C ASN A 107 20.62 12.55 -8.77
N ALA A 108 20.89 13.46 -7.83
CA ALA A 108 21.21 13.09 -6.45
C ALA A 108 20.05 12.35 -5.77
N ILE A 109 18.80 12.80 -5.96
CA ILE A 109 17.61 12.13 -5.43
C ILE A 109 17.41 10.78 -6.11
N ILE A 110 17.54 10.70 -7.43
CA ILE A 110 17.39 9.46 -8.20
C ILE A 110 18.41 8.42 -7.75
N ASP A 111 19.67 8.80 -7.62
CA ASP A 111 20.74 7.89 -7.22
C ASP A 111 20.54 7.40 -5.79
N ASP A 112 20.09 8.26 -4.87
CA ASP A 112 19.73 7.88 -3.49
C ASP A 112 18.60 6.84 -3.47
N VAL A 113 17.45 7.11 -4.12
CA VAL A 113 16.31 6.19 -4.05
C VAL A 113 16.56 4.89 -4.80
N LEU A 114 17.35 4.89 -5.88
CA LEU A 114 17.76 3.67 -6.56
C LEU A 114 18.72 2.84 -5.69
N ALA A 115 19.61 3.46 -4.95
CA ALA A 115 20.47 2.76 -3.99
C ALA A 115 19.65 2.13 -2.86
N ARG A 116 18.70 2.87 -2.28
CA ARG A 116 17.79 2.39 -1.22
C ARG A 116 16.91 1.23 -1.67
N THR A 117 16.56 1.17 -2.95
CA THR A 117 15.77 0.09 -3.56
C THR A 117 16.63 -0.98 -4.25
N LYS A 118 17.95 -0.97 -4.05
CA LYS A 118 18.91 -1.97 -4.57
C LYS A 118 18.93 -2.04 -6.12
N LEU A 119 18.81 -0.87 -6.78
CA LEU A 119 18.73 -0.73 -8.24
C LEU A 119 19.85 0.13 -8.84
N SER A 120 20.91 0.47 -8.11
CA SER A 120 22.00 1.33 -8.61
C SER A 120 22.59 0.84 -9.94
N ASP A 121 22.84 -0.45 -10.08
CA ASP A 121 23.41 -1.05 -11.30
C ASP A 121 22.45 -1.09 -12.50
N PHE A 122 21.14 -0.84 -12.24
CA PHE A 122 20.07 -0.87 -13.24
C PHE A 122 19.50 0.50 -13.57
N ARG A 123 20.23 1.56 -13.21
CA ARG A 123 19.83 2.96 -13.37
C ARG A 123 19.32 3.28 -14.77
N ASP A 124 20.03 2.79 -15.78
CA ASP A 124 19.79 3.09 -17.20
C ASP A 124 19.04 1.95 -17.93
N ALA A 125 18.58 0.93 -17.19
CA ALA A 125 17.82 -0.17 -17.76
C ALA A 125 16.38 0.25 -18.09
N LEU A 126 15.86 -0.18 -19.24
CA LEU A 126 14.46 -0.04 -19.61
C LEU A 126 13.59 -1.09 -18.91
N PRO A 127 12.29 -0.84 -18.66
CA PRO A 127 11.41 -1.80 -18.02
C PRO A 127 11.40 -3.21 -18.64
N LYS A 128 11.59 -3.34 -19.96
CA LYS A 128 11.68 -4.63 -20.63
C LYS A 128 12.92 -5.47 -20.25
N GLN A 129 13.93 -4.83 -19.67
CA GLN A 129 15.18 -5.45 -19.23
C GLN A 129 15.17 -5.81 -17.74
N LEU A 130 14.10 -5.44 -17.03
CA LEU A 130 13.93 -5.64 -15.59
C LEU A 130 13.02 -6.83 -15.31
N SER A 131 13.34 -7.60 -14.27
CA SER A 131 12.44 -8.61 -13.70
C SER A 131 11.19 -7.95 -13.08
N GLY A 132 10.15 -8.73 -12.76
CA GLY A 132 8.95 -8.24 -12.08
C GLY A 132 9.29 -7.54 -10.76
N GLY A 133 10.13 -8.17 -9.93
CA GLY A 133 10.58 -7.58 -8.66
C GLY A 133 11.39 -6.30 -8.84
N MET A 134 12.24 -6.22 -9.87
CA MET A 134 12.98 -5.00 -10.17
C MET A 134 12.05 -3.87 -10.63
N LYS A 135 11.02 -4.16 -11.42
CA LYS A 135 10.00 -3.18 -11.81
C LYS A 135 9.26 -2.64 -10.60
N GLN A 136 8.92 -3.50 -9.64
CA GLN A 136 8.29 -3.09 -8.39
C GLN A 136 9.21 -2.18 -7.56
N ARG A 137 10.50 -2.51 -7.47
CA ARG A 137 11.47 -1.64 -6.80
C ARG A 137 11.60 -0.27 -7.49
N VAL A 138 11.49 -0.18 -8.82
CA VAL A 138 11.45 1.12 -9.53
C VAL A 138 10.18 1.89 -9.17
N ALA A 139 9.01 1.23 -9.07
CA ALA A 139 7.77 1.87 -8.64
C ALA A 139 7.86 2.40 -7.21
N ILE A 140 8.49 1.65 -6.30
CA ILE A 140 8.78 2.08 -4.92
C ILE A 140 9.76 3.25 -4.92
N ALA A 141 10.88 3.18 -5.68
CA ALA A 141 11.85 4.26 -5.78
C ALA A 141 11.21 5.57 -6.28
N ARG A 142 10.34 5.48 -7.29
CA ARG A 142 9.56 6.61 -7.80
C ARG A 142 8.67 7.23 -6.71
N ALA A 143 7.99 6.39 -5.92
CA ALA A 143 7.15 6.86 -4.83
C ALA A 143 7.97 7.53 -3.71
N LEU A 144 9.15 7.02 -3.38
CA LEU A 144 10.02 7.58 -2.35
C LEU A 144 10.70 8.89 -2.77
N ALA A 145 10.91 9.11 -4.07
CA ALA A 145 11.57 10.31 -4.58
C ALA A 145 10.83 11.61 -4.23
N VAL A 146 9.52 11.55 -4.00
CA VAL A 146 8.70 12.69 -3.58
C VAL A 146 8.56 12.83 -2.07
N ARG A 147 9.27 12.01 -1.29
CA ARG A 147 9.27 12.01 0.19
C ARG A 147 7.87 12.05 0.79
N PRO A 148 7.05 11.02 0.55
CA PRO A 148 5.67 11.00 0.98
C PRO A 148 5.53 10.95 2.50
N ALA A 149 4.50 11.60 3.03
CA ALA A 149 4.08 11.43 4.42
C ALA A 149 3.38 10.08 4.63
N CYS A 150 2.64 9.62 3.60
CA CYS A 150 1.98 8.32 3.61
C CYS A 150 2.03 7.66 2.23
N LEU A 151 2.43 6.39 2.21
CA LEU A 151 2.38 5.52 1.04
C LEU A 151 1.06 4.77 0.97
N LEU A 152 0.38 4.86 -0.17
CA LEU A 152 -0.87 4.17 -0.48
C LEU A 152 -0.57 3.03 -1.44
N MET A 153 -0.64 1.79 -0.97
CA MET A 153 -0.23 0.61 -1.72
C MET A 153 -1.43 -0.28 -2.01
N ASP A 154 -1.78 -0.43 -3.29
CA ASP A 154 -2.90 -1.27 -3.74
C ASP A 154 -2.36 -2.58 -4.31
N GLU A 155 -2.40 -3.64 -3.51
CA GLU A 155 -1.89 -4.98 -3.84
C GLU A 155 -0.49 -4.98 -4.49
N PRO A 156 0.51 -4.28 -3.92
CA PRO A 156 1.74 -3.96 -4.62
C PRO A 156 2.59 -5.17 -5.00
N LEU A 157 2.36 -6.34 -4.39
CA LEU A 157 3.14 -7.55 -4.62
C LEU A 157 2.35 -8.68 -5.32
N SER A 158 1.09 -8.43 -5.70
CA SER A 158 0.20 -9.47 -6.24
C SER A 158 0.65 -10.05 -7.59
N ALA A 159 1.33 -9.25 -8.41
CA ALA A 159 1.82 -9.66 -9.73
C ALA A 159 3.12 -10.50 -9.69
N LEU A 160 3.65 -10.81 -8.49
CA LEU A 160 4.95 -11.46 -8.31
C LEU A 160 4.80 -12.92 -7.87
N ASP A 161 5.75 -13.75 -8.29
CA ASP A 161 5.89 -15.10 -7.75
C ASP A 161 6.23 -15.08 -6.25
N SER A 162 6.01 -16.21 -5.56
CA SER A 162 6.14 -16.29 -4.11
C SER A 162 7.54 -15.94 -3.59
N GLN A 163 8.61 -16.40 -4.27
CA GLN A 163 9.98 -16.14 -3.82
C GLN A 163 10.36 -14.66 -3.99
N THR A 164 10.03 -14.08 -5.14
CA THR A 164 10.24 -12.64 -5.39
C THR A 164 9.44 -11.77 -4.43
N ARG A 165 8.21 -12.18 -4.12
CA ARG A 165 7.35 -11.51 -3.15
C ARG A 165 7.96 -11.49 -1.75
N ASP A 166 8.47 -12.64 -1.28
CA ASP A 166 9.11 -12.75 0.03
C ASP A 166 10.36 -11.86 0.14
N LEU A 167 11.19 -11.81 -0.89
CA LEU A 167 12.36 -10.93 -0.94
C LEU A 167 11.98 -9.45 -0.91
N LEU A 168 10.94 -9.06 -1.66
CA LEU A 168 10.47 -7.68 -1.67
C LEU A 168 9.77 -7.28 -0.37
N MET A 169 9.12 -8.23 0.29
CA MET A 169 8.56 -8.00 1.62
C MET A 169 9.65 -7.70 2.64
N ASP A 170 10.78 -8.43 2.59
CA ASP A 170 11.96 -8.12 3.41
C ASP A 170 12.54 -6.75 3.09
N ASP A 171 12.63 -6.38 1.81
CA ASP A 171 13.11 -5.06 1.39
C ASP A 171 12.20 -3.93 1.90
N LEU A 172 10.87 -4.10 1.82
CA LEU A 172 9.90 -3.12 2.34
C LEU A 172 10.01 -2.97 3.85
N LEU A 173 10.19 -4.08 4.56
CA LEU A 173 10.39 -4.08 6.00
C LEU A 173 11.69 -3.35 6.38
N GLU A 174 12.81 -3.68 5.70
CA GLU A 174 14.10 -3.01 5.90
C GLU A 174 14.00 -1.50 5.64
N LEU A 175 13.29 -1.12 4.58
CA LEU A 175 13.05 0.27 4.23
C LEU A 175 12.23 0.98 5.30
N TRP A 176 11.14 0.35 5.77
CA TRP A 176 10.32 0.92 6.84
C TRP A 176 11.10 1.08 8.16
N LEU A 177 11.91 0.10 8.52
CA LEU A 177 12.75 0.17 9.74
C LEU A 177 13.68 1.37 9.73
N ARG A 178 14.15 1.76 8.54
CA ARG A 178 15.04 2.91 8.34
C ARG A 178 14.30 4.25 8.36
N GLU A 179 13.12 4.31 7.71
CA GLU A 179 12.47 5.57 7.37
C GLU A 179 11.21 5.86 8.16
N ARG A 180 10.60 4.83 8.76
CA ARG A 180 9.39 4.94 9.58
C ARG A 180 8.23 5.69 8.88
N PHE A 181 8.08 5.51 7.57
CA PHE A 181 6.98 6.10 6.81
C PHE A 181 5.63 5.53 7.25
N THR A 182 4.56 6.30 7.06
CA THR A 182 3.19 5.82 7.21
C THR A 182 2.78 5.07 5.95
N ALA A 183 2.00 4.00 6.06
CA ALA A 183 1.45 3.34 4.89
C ALA A 183 0.03 2.80 5.13
N CYS A 184 -0.78 2.88 4.07
CA CYS A 184 -2.02 2.14 3.92
C CYS A 184 -1.77 1.04 2.88
N TYR A 185 -1.79 -0.23 3.31
CA TYR A 185 -1.39 -1.38 2.51
C TYR A 185 -2.59 -2.28 2.26
N VAL A 186 -3.10 -2.29 1.04
CA VAL A 186 -4.18 -3.20 0.63
C VAL A 186 -3.58 -4.51 0.14
N THR A 187 -4.07 -5.63 0.66
CA THR A 187 -3.70 -6.96 0.21
C THR A 187 -4.82 -7.98 0.45
N HIS A 188 -4.82 -9.04 -0.32
CA HIS A 188 -5.61 -10.25 -0.04
C HIS A 188 -4.77 -11.36 0.60
N ASN A 189 -3.46 -11.15 0.77
CA ASN A 189 -2.53 -12.10 1.34
C ASN A 189 -2.34 -11.84 2.85
N LEU A 190 -2.88 -12.73 3.67
CA LEU A 190 -2.82 -12.61 5.14
C LEU A 190 -1.40 -12.68 5.69
N ALA A 191 -0.52 -13.46 5.03
CA ALA A 191 0.88 -13.53 5.44
C ALA A 191 1.60 -12.18 5.25
N GLU A 192 1.29 -11.45 4.16
CA GLU A 192 1.79 -10.08 3.98
C GLU A 192 1.28 -9.17 5.11
N ALA A 193 -0.04 -9.20 5.36
CA ALA A 193 -0.66 -8.33 6.36
C ALA A 193 -0.05 -8.52 7.75
N VAL A 194 0.12 -9.76 8.23
CA VAL A 194 0.73 -10.03 9.54
C VAL A 194 2.23 -9.76 9.57
N ARG A 195 2.93 -9.79 8.43
CA ARG A 195 4.37 -9.57 8.35
C ARG A 195 4.76 -8.10 8.42
N ILE A 196 3.97 -7.18 7.82
CA ILE A 196 4.33 -5.77 7.69
C ILE A 196 3.38 -4.82 8.44
N GLY A 197 2.11 -5.22 8.70
CA GLY A 197 1.12 -4.35 9.33
C GLY A 197 1.40 -4.10 10.82
N HIS A 198 1.12 -2.93 11.32
CA HIS A 198 0.96 -2.66 12.75
C HIS A 198 -0.49 -2.93 13.16
N LYS A 199 -1.40 -2.67 12.24
CA LYS A 199 -2.83 -2.84 12.38
C LYS A 199 -3.39 -3.50 11.13
N VAL A 200 -4.32 -4.44 11.28
CA VAL A 200 -5.02 -5.08 10.17
C VAL A 200 -6.50 -4.78 10.28
N VAL A 201 -7.04 -4.11 9.27
CA VAL A 201 -8.46 -3.79 9.14
C VAL A 201 -9.10 -4.84 8.25
N VAL A 202 -10.07 -5.56 8.78
CA VAL A 202 -10.82 -6.59 8.08
C VAL A 202 -12.12 -5.99 7.56
N LEU A 203 -12.29 -5.95 6.24
CA LEU A 203 -13.54 -5.51 5.62
C LEU A 203 -14.47 -6.70 5.36
N SER A 204 -15.76 -6.49 5.59
CA SER A 204 -16.82 -7.40 5.19
C SER A 204 -16.96 -7.44 3.66
N ARG A 205 -17.73 -8.42 3.15
CA ARG A 205 -18.25 -8.38 1.77
C ARG A 205 -19.06 -7.10 1.52
N ARG A 206 -19.39 -6.87 0.24
CA ARG A 206 -20.14 -5.69 -0.20
C ARG A 206 -21.55 -5.61 0.43
N PRO A 207 -21.98 -4.44 0.91
CA PRO A 207 -21.19 -3.22 1.07
C PRO A 207 -20.12 -3.36 2.16
N GLY A 208 -18.86 -3.01 1.80
CA GLY A 208 -17.72 -3.13 2.72
C GLY A 208 -17.93 -2.27 3.96
N ARG A 209 -17.80 -2.90 5.12
CA ARG A 209 -17.79 -2.28 6.46
C ARG A 209 -16.58 -2.80 7.21
N ILE A 210 -16.10 -2.08 8.17
CA ILE A 210 -15.10 -2.62 9.08
C ILE A 210 -15.79 -3.71 9.92
N ARG A 211 -15.34 -4.96 9.74
CA ARG A 211 -15.77 -6.10 10.53
C ARG A 211 -14.97 -6.20 11.83
N ASP A 212 -13.66 -6.01 11.71
CA ASP A 212 -12.76 -6.06 12.84
C ASP A 212 -11.50 -5.23 12.57
N VAL A 213 -10.81 -4.84 13.64
CA VAL A 213 -9.52 -4.16 13.60
C VAL A 213 -8.59 -4.89 14.56
N VAL A 214 -7.57 -5.55 14.02
CA VAL A 214 -6.61 -6.36 14.78
C VAL A 214 -5.30 -5.59 14.90
N ASP A 215 -4.92 -5.22 16.12
CA ASP A 215 -3.61 -4.67 16.42
C ASP A 215 -2.58 -5.82 16.51
N LEU A 216 -1.43 -5.63 15.89
CA LEU A 216 -0.35 -6.61 15.88
C LEU A 216 0.76 -6.16 16.83
N ASP A 217 0.73 -6.67 18.06
CA ASP A 217 1.59 -6.22 19.18
C ASP A 217 3.07 -6.57 19.01
N ILE A 218 3.40 -7.52 18.11
CA ILE A 218 4.79 -7.92 17.86
C ILE A 218 5.49 -6.84 17.04
N PRO A 219 6.53 -6.18 17.57
CA PRO A 219 7.29 -5.19 16.82
C PRO A 219 7.84 -5.78 15.51
N LEU A 220 7.81 -4.97 14.43
CA LEU A 220 8.24 -5.41 13.10
C LEU A 220 9.67 -5.95 13.10
N GLU A 221 10.55 -5.38 13.90
CA GLU A 221 11.96 -5.79 14.07
C GLU A 221 12.10 -7.24 14.56
N ARG A 222 11.14 -7.71 15.36
CA ARG A 222 11.19 -9.01 16.04
C ARG A 222 10.35 -10.09 15.37
N ARG A 223 9.58 -9.77 14.34
CA ARG A 223 8.63 -10.72 13.72
C ARG A 223 9.27 -11.96 13.14
N LYS A 224 10.52 -11.86 12.66
CA LYS A 224 11.25 -13.05 12.17
C LYS A 224 11.52 -14.09 13.28
N GLU A 225 11.60 -13.63 14.52
CA GLU A 225 11.83 -14.49 15.70
C GLU A 225 10.52 -15.10 16.24
N HIS A 226 9.36 -14.54 15.85
CA HIS A 226 8.02 -14.89 16.34
C HIS A 226 7.15 -15.52 15.25
N ALA A 227 7.69 -16.45 14.48
CA ALA A 227 6.97 -17.04 13.34
C ALA A 227 5.70 -17.81 13.77
N GLU A 228 5.70 -18.47 14.92
CA GLU A 228 4.55 -19.20 15.45
C GLU A 228 3.41 -18.23 15.83
N ASP A 229 3.74 -17.15 16.52
CA ASP A 229 2.76 -16.11 16.91
C ASP A 229 2.14 -15.45 15.66
N LEU A 230 2.95 -15.19 14.62
CA LEU A 230 2.44 -14.66 13.35
C LEU A 230 1.52 -15.66 12.62
N GLN A 231 1.79 -16.96 12.70
CA GLN A 231 0.89 -17.97 12.16
C GLN A 231 -0.44 -18.04 12.92
N GLU A 232 -0.43 -17.82 14.23
CA GLU A 232 -1.65 -17.74 15.02
C GLU A 232 -2.48 -16.51 14.64
N GLN A 233 -1.85 -15.35 14.51
CA GLN A 233 -2.49 -14.12 14.01
C GLN A 233 -3.06 -14.32 12.60
N GLN A 234 -2.31 -14.97 11.71
CA GLN A 234 -2.79 -15.27 10.36
C GLN A 234 -4.02 -16.21 10.37
N ARG A 235 -4.04 -17.21 11.24
CA ARG A 235 -5.22 -18.10 11.42
C ARG A 235 -6.42 -17.31 11.93
N HIS A 236 -6.23 -16.44 12.91
CA HIS A 236 -7.29 -15.58 13.42
C HIS A 236 -7.89 -14.70 12.31
N LEU A 237 -7.05 -14.04 11.53
CA LEU A 237 -7.52 -13.25 10.37
C LEU A 237 -8.24 -14.11 9.32
N TRP A 238 -7.76 -15.35 9.09
CA TRP A 238 -8.44 -16.29 8.21
C TRP A 238 -9.84 -16.64 8.70
N ASP A 239 -10.01 -16.91 9.99
CA ASP A 239 -11.31 -17.24 10.58
C ASP A 239 -12.29 -16.06 10.43
N LEU A 240 -11.83 -14.82 10.65
CA LEU A 240 -12.62 -13.61 10.41
C LEU A 240 -13.05 -13.45 8.95
N MET A 241 -12.18 -13.81 8.00
CA MET A 241 -12.45 -13.67 6.56
C MET A 241 -13.25 -14.84 5.99
N ARG A 242 -13.13 -16.03 6.55
CA ARG A 242 -13.72 -17.25 5.99
C ARG A 242 -15.22 -17.16 5.81
N GLU A 243 -15.93 -16.64 6.80
CA GLU A 243 -17.38 -16.47 6.75
C GLU A 243 -17.79 -15.50 5.64
N GLU A 244 -17.04 -14.40 5.50
CA GLU A 244 -17.28 -13.38 4.45
C GLU A 244 -16.99 -13.94 3.04
N ALA A 245 -15.93 -14.74 2.89
CA ALA A 245 -15.59 -15.36 1.61
C ALA A 245 -16.65 -16.38 1.19
N LEU A 246 -17.08 -17.25 2.11
CA LEU A 246 -18.13 -18.24 1.84
C LEU A 246 -19.46 -17.59 1.47
N ALA A 247 -19.82 -16.50 2.15
CA ALA A 247 -21.05 -15.77 1.86
C ALA A 247 -20.98 -15.01 0.53
N ALA A 248 -19.80 -14.49 0.16
CA ALA A 248 -19.59 -13.83 -1.14
C ALA A 248 -19.70 -14.85 -2.31
N ASP A 249 -19.16 -16.06 -2.15
CA ASP A 249 -19.27 -17.12 -3.17
C ASP A 249 -20.71 -17.59 -3.38
N GLN A 250 -21.51 -17.64 -2.31
CA GLN A 250 -22.93 -18.00 -2.40
C GLN A 250 -23.74 -16.95 -3.18
N GLU A 251 -23.49 -15.66 -2.94
CA GLU A 251 -24.15 -14.56 -3.67
C GLU A 251 -23.84 -14.58 -5.18
N LEU A 252 -22.62 -15.00 -5.56
CA LEU A 252 -22.22 -15.12 -6.97
C LEU A 252 -22.83 -16.34 -7.65
N ALA A 253 -23.17 -17.38 -6.89
CA ALA A 253 -23.80 -18.60 -7.42
C ALA A 253 -25.33 -18.44 -7.63
N ASP A 254 -25.95 -17.45 -7.00
CA ASP A 254 -27.40 -17.17 -7.06
C ASP A 254 -27.75 -16.14 -8.16
N VAL A 255 -26.78 -15.68 -8.97
CA VAL A 255 -26.94 -14.74 -10.10
C VAL A 255 -26.72 -15.46 -11.44
#